data_957976464749a3e37a96080fbe21ef33
#
_entry.id   957976464749a3e37a96080fbe21ef33
#
_cell.length_a   1.000
_cell.length_b   1.000
_cell.length_c   1.000
_cell.angle_alpha   90.00
_cell.angle_beta   90.00
_cell.angle_gamma   90.00
#
_symmetry.space_group_name_H-M   'P 1'
#
loop_
_entity.id
_entity.type
_entity.pdbx_description
1 polymer ?
#
loop_
_entity_poly.entity_id
_entity_poly.type
_entity_poly.pdbx_seq_one_letter_code
_entity_poly.pdbx_strand_id
1 'polypeptide(L)'
;MSTTAPRLLVVEGSPRGEASFALALADSVVDGFLAEHPGAEVDRLDVFADLAPFGPAQAEAKMAVIGGEPVPPADTAAWDDVVAVWRRVAAADVLVIAAPIWNHGLPWAVKLLIDTVTQPGLAFDFDPVDGYRGLLGGRRAVVVHTSAVWAPGVAPAFGTDEASPSLRGWLEFVGIDDVREVRLHTTYPTDDLDERVAQAHEDARAAGRAVASDPVTAG
;
A
#
# COMPACT_ATOMS: atom_id res chain seq x y z
N MET A 1 -8.85 -24.22 17.48
CA MET A 1 -9.07 -23.30 16.36
C MET A 1 -7.75 -23.19 15.62
N SER A 2 -7.67 -23.65 14.38
CA SER A 2 -6.46 -23.53 13.58
C SER A 2 -6.36 -22.05 13.18
N THR A 3 -5.51 -21.30 13.87
CA THR A 3 -5.17 -19.94 13.42
C THR A 3 -4.26 -20.10 12.22
N THR A 4 -4.74 -19.78 11.04
CA THR A 4 -3.87 -19.61 9.86
C THR A 4 -2.79 -18.59 10.20
N ALA A 5 -1.57 -18.85 9.73
CA ALA A 5 -0.47 -17.89 9.91
C ALA A 5 -0.89 -16.53 9.29
N PRO A 6 -0.61 -15.41 9.96
CA PRO A 6 -0.92 -14.10 9.40
C PRO A 6 -0.11 -13.83 8.13
N ARG A 7 -0.68 -13.04 7.22
CA ARG A 7 -0.11 -12.74 5.90
C ARG A 7 0.16 -11.25 5.76
N LEU A 8 1.38 -10.92 5.36
CA LEU A 8 1.76 -9.57 4.96
C LEU A 8 1.86 -9.48 3.45
N LEU A 9 1.39 -8.37 2.90
CA LEU A 9 1.75 -7.96 1.55
C LEU A 9 2.63 -6.71 1.63
N VAL A 10 3.86 -6.83 1.14
CA VAL A 10 4.79 -5.70 0.99
C VAL A 10 4.65 -5.15 -0.43
N VAL A 11 4.15 -3.92 -0.55
CA VAL A 11 4.06 -3.18 -1.80
C VAL A 11 5.35 -2.39 -2.00
N GLU A 12 6.15 -2.78 -2.97
CA GLU A 12 7.45 -2.20 -3.28
C GLU A 12 7.30 -1.06 -4.29
N GLY A 13 7.04 0.16 -3.77
CA GLY A 13 6.75 1.35 -4.56
C GLY A 13 8.00 2.16 -4.97
N SER A 14 9.18 1.53 -5.04
CA SER A 14 10.42 2.20 -5.44
C SER A 14 11.24 1.33 -6.40
N PRO A 15 11.62 1.83 -7.59
CA PRO A 15 12.42 1.07 -8.55
C PRO A 15 13.92 1.08 -8.23
N ARG A 16 14.34 1.67 -7.09
CA ARG A 16 15.76 1.81 -6.74
C ARG A 16 16.35 0.54 -6.11
N GLY A 17 15.55 -0.51 -5.88
CA GLY A 17 16.00 -1.75 -5.25
C GLY A 17 16.72 -1.51 -3.92
N GLU A 18 17.89 -2.12 -3.74
CA GLU A 18 18.71 -2.02 -2.52
C GLU A 18 19.12 -0.57 -2.14
N ALA A 19 19.12 0.36 -3.09
CA ALA A 19 19.42 1.77 -2.82
C ALA A 19 18.20 2.58 -2.34
N SER A 20 17.07 1.95 -2.08
CA SER A 20 15.85 2.60 -1.66
C SER A 20 15.70 2.64 -0.14
N PHE A 21 15.75 3.82 0.45
CA PHE A 21 15.41 3.98 1.87
C PHE A 21 13.99 3.49 2.20
N ALA A 22 13.02 3.72 1.30
CA ALA A 22 11.65 3.30 1.55
C ALA A 22 11.52 1.76 1.61
N LEU A 23 12.22 1.02 0.74
CA LEU A 23 12.22 -0.44 0.77
C LEU A 23 12.97 -0.97 2.00
N ALA A 24 14.14 -0.40 2.34
CA ALA A 24 14.89 -0.80 3.53
C ALA A 24 14.08 -0.58 4.83
N LEU A 25 13.31 0.49 4.92
CA LEU A 25 12.41 0.73 6.05
C LEU A 25 11.22 -0.22 6.05
N ALA A 26 10.65 -0.55 4.88
CA ALA A 26 9.60 -1.57 4.77
C ALA A 26 10.10 -2.95 5.24
N ASP A 27 11.35 -3.32 4.92
CA ASP A 27 11.98 -4.53 5.45
C ASP A 27 12.08 -4.49 6.99
N SER A 28 12.39 -3.34 7.58
CA SER A 28 12.40 -3.20 9.04
C SER A 28 11.00 -3.32 9.66
N VAL A 29 9.94 -2.91 8.96
CA VAL A 29 8.55 -3.18 9.40
C VAL A 29 8.30 -4.69 9.39
N VAL A 30 8.69 -5.40 8.33
CA VAL A 30 8.57 -6.86 8.22
C VAL A 30 9.34 -7.55 9.34
N ASP A 31 10.58 -7.13 9.61
CA ASP A 31 11.38 -7.67 10.72
C ASP A 31 10.68 -7.53 12.07
N GLY A 32 10.11 -6.35 12.33
CA GLY A 32 9.34 -6.10 13.55
C GLY A 32 8.10 -6.98 13.66
N PHE A 33 7.39 -7.22 12.57
CA PHE A 33 6.22 -8.09 12.52
C PHE A 33 6.60 -9.57 12.72
N LEU A 34 7.66 -10.04 12.04
CA LEU A 34 8.13 -11.41 12.15
C LEU A 34 8.71 -11.76 13.52
N ALA A 35 9.18 -10.76 14.27
CA ALA A 35 9.61 -10.95 15.65
C ALA A 35 8.45 -11.42 16.56
N GLU A 36 7.22 -10.94 16.29
CA GLU A 36 6.00 -11.34 17.01
C GLU A 36 5.33 -12.58 16.38
N HIS A 37 5.43 -12.72 15.05
CA HIS A 37 4.84 -13.81 14.28
C HIS A 37 5.88 -14.51 13.38
N PRO A 38 6.79 -15.33 13.92
CA PRO A 38 7.87 -15.97 13.13
C PRO A 38 7.38 -16.89 12.01
N GLY A 39 6.13 -17.32 12.05
CA GLY A 39 5.50 -18.17 11.03
C GLY A 39 4.64 -17.44 10.03
N ALA A 40 4.64 -16.09 10.02
CA ALA A 40 3.86 -15.31 9.08
C ALA A 40 4.35 -15.50 7.63
N GLU A 41 3.39 -15.44 6.70
CA GLU A 41 3.69 -15.44 5.26
C GLU A 41 3.92 -14.01 4.80
N VAL A 42 5.01 -13.78 4.04
CA VAL A 42 5.33 -12.47 3.45
C VAL A 42 5.29 -12.59 1.94
N ASP A 43 4.31 -11.92 1.33
CA ASP A 43 4.21 -11.73 -0.12
C ASP A 43 4.80 -10.36 -0.50
N ARG A 44 5.51 -10.27 -1.64
CA ARG A 44 6.12 -9.02 -2.13
C ARG A 44 5.61 -8.70 -3.51
N LEU A 45 5.09 -7.50 -3.70
CA LEU A 45 4.56 -6.97 -4.96
C LEU A 45 5.43 -5.80 -5.42
N ASP A 46 6.30 -6.05 -6.38
CA ASP A 46 7.02 -4.98 -7.09
C ASP A 46 6.06 -4.32 -8.09
N VAL A 47 5.59 -3.11 -7.75
CA VAL A 47 4.61 -2.41 -8.60
C VAL A 47 5.17 -1.95 -9.94
N PHE A 48 6.50 -1.96 -10.12
CA PHE A 48 7.14 -1.63 -11.39
C PHE A 48 7.33 -2.83 -12.32
N ALA A 49 7.35 -4.05 -11.75
CA ALA A 49 7.59 -5.28 -12.49
C ALA A 49 6.34 -6.17 -12.63
N ASP A 50 5.49 -6.22 -11.60
CA ASP A 50 4.40 -7.19 -11.48
C ASP A 50 3.06 -6.68 -12.01
N LEU A 51 2.94 -5.38 -12.33
CA LEU A 51 1.67 -4.80 -12.77
C LEU A 51 1.60 -4.63 -14.30
N ALA A 52 0.53 -5.15 -14.89
CA ALA A 52 0.15 -4.77 -16.25
C ALA A 52 -0.42 -3.34 -16.27
N PRO A 53 -0.22 -2.57 -17.36
CA PRO A 53 -0.86 -1.27 -17.52
C PRO A 53 -2.39 -1.36 -17.46
N PHE A 54 -3.03 -0.46 -16.70
CA PHE A 54 -4.49 -0.32 -16.71
C PHE A 54 -4.90 0.49 -17.93
N GLY A 55 -5.30 -0.21 -18.98
CA GLY A 55 -5.62 0.37 -20.28
C GLY A 55 -7.09 0.19 -20.69
N PRO A 56 -7.40 0.33 -22.00
CA PRO A 56 -8.78 0.24 -22.50
C PRO A 56 -9.46 -1.10 -22.17
N ALA A 57 -8.78 -2.23 -22.28
CA ALA A 57 -9.36 -3.55 -22.01
C ALA A 57 -9.80 -3.69 -20.53
N GLN A 58 -8.98 -3.24 -19.58
CA GLN A 58 -9.34 -3.23 -18.17
C GLN A 58 -10.50 -2.26 -17.88
N ALA A 59 -10.53 -1.12 -18.56
CA ALA A 59 -11.61 -0.14 -18.43
C ALA A 59 -12.94 -0.67 -18.96
N GLU A 60 -12.97 -1.31 -20.13
CA GLU A 60 -14.18 -1.95 -20.69
C GLU A 60 -14.67 -3.08 -19.79
N ALA A 61 -13.76 -3.94 -19.31
CA ALA A 61 -14.11 -4.98 -18.36
C ALA A 61 -14.74 -4.43 -17.08
N LYS A 62 -14.16 -3.36 -16.52
CA LYS A 62 -14.71 -2.64 -15.34
C LYS A 62 -16.11 -2.11 -15.61
N MET A 63 -16.34 -1.51 -16.79
CA MET A 63 -17.67 -0.97 -17.13
C MET A 63 -18.72 -2.08 -17.29
N ALA A 64 -18.36 -3.23 -17.85
CA ALA A 64 -19.23 -4.39 -17.90
C ALA A 64 -19.62 -4.87 -16.48
N VAL A 65 -18.63 -5.00 -15.57
CA VAL A 65 -18.89 -5.37 -14.17
C VAL A 65 -19.82 -4.37 -13.48
N ILE A 66 -19.59 -3.06 -13.65
CA ILE A 66 -20.48 -2.01 -13.10
C ILE A 66 -21.90 -2.14 -13.65
N GLY A 67 -22.06 -2.49 -14.92
CA GLY A 67 -23.34 -2.70 -15.57
C GLY A 67 -24.03 -4.01 -15.20
N GLY A 68 -23.39 -4.90 -14.43
CA GLY A 68 -23.88 -6.25 -14.15
C GLY A 68 -23.82 -7.19 -15.35
N GLU A 69 -23.02 -6.84 -16.36
CA GLU A 69 -22.84 -7.59 -17.58
C GLU A 69 -21.59 -8.49 -17.50
N PRO A 70 -21.53 -9.60 -18.23
CA PRO A 70 -20.33 -10.42 -18.31
C PRO A 70 -19.19 -9.63 -18.99
N VAL A 71 -17.96 -9.83 -18.48
CA VAL A 71 -16.77 -9.25 -19.11
C VAL A 71 -16.64 -9.75 -20.56
N PRO A 72 -16.42 -8.86 -21.55
CA PRO A 72 -16.26 -9.26 -22.93
C PRO A 72 -15.14 -10.30 -23.09
N PRO A 73 -15.30 -11.33 -23.94
CA PRO A 73 -14.26 -12.37 -24.12
C PRO A 73 -12.88 -11.81 -24.51
N ALA A 74 -12.84 -10.70 -25.26
CA ALA A 74 -11.60 -10.03 -25.65
C ALA A 74 -10.85 -9.41 -24.46
N ASP A 75 -11.56 -9.05 -23.38
CA ASP A 75 -11.02 -8.33 -22.23
C ASP A 75 -10.85 -9.23 -20.99
N THR A 76 -11.26 -10.51 -21.10
CA THR A 76 -11.24 -11.46 -19.97
C THR A 76 -9.81 -11.61 -19.39
N ALA A 77 -8.79 -11.77 -20.23
CA ALA A 77 -7.42 -11.92 -19.74
C ALA A 77 -6.93 -10.68 -18.98
N ALA A 78 -7.28 -9.48 -19.47
CA ALA A 78 -6.93 -8.23 -18.80
C ALA A 78 -7.66 -8.07 -17.45
N TRP A 79 -8.90 -8.55 -17.35
CA TRP A 79 -9.64 -8.57 -16.10
C TRP A 79 -9.10 -9.62 -15.11
N ASP A 80 -8.70 -10.78 -15.61
CA ASP A 80 -8.08 -11.82 -14.79
C ASP A 80 -6.77 -11.33 -14.13
N ASP A 81 -5.97 -10.53 -14.85
CA ASP A 81 -4.78 -9.88 -14.29
C ASP A 81 -5.15 -8.91 -13.16
N VAL A 82 -6.19 -8.09 -13.33
CA VAL A 82 -6.72 -7.19 -12.29
C VAL A 82 -7.14 -7.99 -11.04
N VAL A 83 -7.91 -9.06 -11.24
CA VAL A 83 -8.40 -9.91 -10.15
C VAL A 83 -7.25 -10.65 -9.45
N ALA A 84 -6.20 -11.05 -10.20
CA ALA A 84 -5.04 -11.71 -9.62
C ALA A 84 -4.27 -10.78 -8.67
N VAL A 85 -4.04 -9.54 -9.06
CA VAL A 85 -3.41 -8.52 -8.19
C VAL A 85 -4.30 -8.22 -6.98
N TRP A 86 -5.60 -8.01 -7.20
CA TRP A 86 -6.55 -7.78 -6.10
C TRP A 86 -6.55 -8.92 -5.08
N ARG A 87 -6.50 -10.19 -5.51
CA ARG A 87 -6.44 -11.35 -4.60
C ARG A 87 -5.24 -11.33 -3.67
N ARG A 88 -4.09 -10.83 -4.13
CA ARG A 88 -2.91 -10.66 -3.27
C ARG A 88 -3.19 -9.63 -2.16
N VAL A 89 -3.80 -8.48 -2.50
CA VAL A 89 -4.20 -7.45 -1.52
C VAL A 89 -5.27 -8.00 -0.56
N ALA A 90 -6.29 -8.69 -1.10
CA ALA A 90 -7.39 -9.23 -0.30
C ALA A 90 -6.96 -10.38 0.63
N ALA A 91 -5.90 -11.11 0.29
CA ALA A 91 -5.39 -12.20 1.11
C ALA A 91 -4.51 -11.73 2.28
N ALA A 92 -4.06 -10.48 2.28
CA ALA A 92 -3.19 -9.94 3.31
C ALA A 92 -4.00 -9.50 4.55
N ASP A 93 -3.50 -9.78 5.74
CA ASP A 93 -3.98 -9.22 7.00
C ASP A 93 -3.37 -7.84 7.27
N VAL A 94 -2.14 -7.64 6.76
CA VAL A 94 -1.39 -6.38 6.89
C VAL A 94 -0.79 -5.99 5.54
N LEU A 95 -0.99 -4.73 5.14
CA LEU A 95 -0.32 -4.12 4.01
C LEU A 95 0.87 -3.28 4.51
N VAL A 96 2.06 -3.52 3.96
CA VAL A 96 3.24 -2.66 4.16
C VAL A 96 3.52 -1.95 2.84
N ILE A 97 3.29 -0.64 2.77
CA ILE A 97 3.36 0.10 1.51
C ILE A 97 4.56 1.05 1.53
N ALA A 98 5.62 0.70 0.79
CA ALA A 98 6.76 1.57 0.58
C ALA A 98 6.46 2.57 -0.55
N ALA A 99 6.11 3.80 -0.20
CA ALA A 99 5.70 4.84 -1.14
C ALA A 99 6.54 6.13 -0.96
N PRO A 100 7.71 6.24 -1.59
CA PRO A 100 8.48 7.47 -1.57
C PRO A 100 7.68 8.60 -2.23
N ILE A 101 7.89 9.84 -1.76
CA ILE A 101 7.24 11.02 -2.34
C ILE A 101 8.00 11.42 -3.61
N TRP A 102 7.35 11.32 -4.77
CA TRP A 102 7.88 11.70 -6.08
C TRP A 102 7.09 12.87 -6.66
N ASN A 103 7.79 13.94 -6.99
CA ASN A 103 7.14 15.11 -7.60
C ASN A 103 5.89 15.54 -6.82
N HIS A 104 6.01 15.62 -5.48
CA HIS A 104 4.97 15.96 -4.52
C HIS A 104 3.91 14.86 -4.26
N GLY A 105 3.83 13.82 -5.10
CA GLY A 105 2.78 12.80 -5.04
C GLY A 105 3.30 11.38 -4.90
N LEU A 106 2.40 10.42 -5.13
CA LEU A 106 2.74 8.99 -5.19
C LEU A 106 3.53 8.67 -6.46
N PRO A 107 4.46 7.70 -6.42
CA PRO A 107 5.01 7.11 -7.63
C PRO A 107 3.88 6.61 -8.54
N TRP A 108 4.01 6.83 -9.85
CA TRP A 108 2.96 6.44 -10.81
C TRP A 108 2.58 4.97 -10.72
N ALA A 109 3.54 4.09 -10.40
CA ALA A 109 3.30 2.67 -10.28
C ALA A 109 2.51 2.30 -9.00
N VAL A 110 2.66 3.06 -7.90
CA VAL A 110 1.79 2.93 -6.72
C VAL A 110 0.37 3.39 -7.06
N LYS A 111 0.23 4.47 -7.84
CA LYS A 111 -1.08 4.92 -8.32
C LYS A 111 -1.71 3.89 -9.26
N LEU A 112 -0.90 3.24 -10.13
CA LEU A 112 -1.38 2.14 -10.98
C LEU A 112 -1.91 0.97 -10.14
N LEU A 113 -1.23 0.58 -9.05
CA LEU A 113 -1.76 -0.43 -8.13
C LEU A 113 -3.13 -0.02 -7.59
N ILE A 114 -3.25 1.21 -7.09
CA ILE A 114 -4.53 1.76 -6.58
C ILE A 114 -5.62 1.63 -7.64
N ASP A 115 -5.35 2.05 -8.88
CA ASP A 115 -6.32 1.99 -9.97
C ASP A 115 -6.67 0.55 -10.38
N THR A 116 -5.69 -0.35 -10.30
CA THR A 116 -5.88 -1.78 -10.61
C THR A 116 -6.76 -2.47 -9.57
N VAL A 117 -6.53 -2.26 -8.28
CA VAL A 117 -7.22 -3.03 -7.23
C VAL A 117 -8.54 -2.39 -6.80
N THR A 118 -8.78 -1.11 -7.12
CA THR A 118 -9.99 -0.39 -6.72
C THR A 118 -11.13 -0.68 -7.71
N GLN A 119 -11.74 -1.86 -7.54
CA GLN A 119 -12.79 -2.34 -8.43
C GLN A 119 -14.09 -2.57 -7.67
N PRO A 120 -15.26 -2.31 -8.30
CA PRO A 120 -16.56 -2.54 -7.71
C PRO A 120 -16.78 -4.03 -7.40
N GLY A 121 -17.39 -4.33 -6.26
CA GLY A 121 -17.63 -5.69 -5.78
C GLY A 121 -16.34 -6.41 -5.29
N LEU A 122 -15.16 -5.79 -5.41
CA LEU A 122 -13.89 -6.29 -4.94
C LEU A 122 -13.36 -5.44 -3.78
N ALA A 123 -13.00 -4.19 -4.03
CA ALA A 123 -12.46 -3.27 -3.03
C ALA A 123 -13.52 -2.37 -2.40
N PHE A 124 -14.62 -2.16 -3.07
CA PHE A 124 -15.74 -1.35 -2.58
C PHE A 124 -17.07 -1.78 -3.18
N ASP A 125 -18.15 -1.46 -2.46
CA ASP A 125 -19.54 -1.44 -2.95
C ASP A 125 -20.05 -0.01 -3.01
N PHE A 126 -21.13 0.20 -3.75
CA PHE A 126 -21.85 1.47 -3.83
C PHE A 126 -23.34 1.28 -3.64
N ASP A 127 -23.91 2.00 -2.70
CA ASP A 127 -25.36 2.11 -2.51
C ASP A 127 -25.79 3.56 -2.83
N PRO A 128 -26.87 3.77 -3.63
CA PRO A 128 -27.29 5.12 -4.01
C PRO A 128 -27.85 5.95 -2.83
N VAL A 129 -28.14 5.36 -1.68
CA VAL A 129 -28.62 6.05 -0.47
C VAL A 129 -27.48 6.27 0.51
N ASP A 130 -26.67 5.21 0.77
CA ASP A 130 -25.64 5.21 1.80
C ASP A 130 -24.24 5.55 1.26
N GLY A 131 -24.04 5.52 -0.07
CA GLY A 131 -22.80 5.86 -0.73
C GLY A 131 -21.82 4.68 -0.84
N TYR A 132 -20.53 4.96 -0.80
CA TYR A 132 -19.49 3.95 -0.92
C TYR A 132 -19.22 3.24 0.41
N ARG A 133 -18.97 1.93 0.32
CA ARG A 133 -18.53 1.08 1.43
C ARG A 133 -17.28 0.31 1.03
N GLY A 134 -16.19 0.47 1.77
CA GLY A 134 -14.97 -0.32 1.59
C GLY A 134 -15.15 -1.78 1.99
N LEU A 135 -14.53 -2.69 1.25
CA LEU A 135 -14.65 -4.15 1.44
C LEU A 135 -13.37 -4.79 2.02
N LEU A 136 -12.34 -3.99 2.31
CA LEU A 136 -11.09 -4.47 2.91
C LEU A 136 -11.02 -4.22 4.43
N GLY A 137 -12.16 -4.04 5.08
CA GLY A 137 -12.26 -3.84 6.53
C GLY A 137 -11.60 -4.96 7.34
N GLY A 138 -11.15 -4.62 8.56
CA GLY A 138 -10.45 -5.55 9.47
C GLY A 138 -8.96 -5.74 9.15
N ARG A 139 -8.46 -5.19 8.03
CA ARG A 139 -7.03 -5.17 7.69
C ARG A 139 -6.34 -3.95 8.29
N ARG A 140 -5.02 -4.02 8.35
CA ARG A 140 -4.15 -2.95 8.86
C ARG A 140 -3.13 -2.55 7.81
N ALA A 141 -2.61 -1.33 7.91
CA ALA A 141 -1.56 -0.88 7.02
C ALA A 141 -0.41 -0.19 7.77
N VAL A 142 0.80 -0.40 7.29
CA VAL A 142 1.96 0.44 7.61
C VAL A 142 2.42 1.10 6.32
N VAL A 143 2.38 2.42 6.28
CA VAL A 143 2.83 3.19 5.13
C VAL A 143 4.21 3.76 5.44
N VAL A 144 5.16 3.55 4.52
CA VAL A 144 6.51 4.06 4.63
C VAL A 144 6.72 5.16 3.61
N HIS A 145 6.85 6.41 4.08
CA HIS A 145 7.12 7.56 3.23
C HIS A 145 8.54 8.07 3.41
N THR A 146 9.22 8.33 2.30
CA THR A 146 10.52 9.00 2.27
C THR A 146 10.48 10.17 1.30
N SER A 147 11.18 11.25 1.61
CA SER A 147 11.35 12.40 0.73
C SER A 147 12.80 12.87 0.69
N ALA A 148 13.24 13.40 -0.45
CA ALA A 148 14.60 13.89 -0.59
C ALA A 148 14.82 15.21 0.17
N VAL A 149 13.89 16.14 0.01
CA VAL A 149 14.06 17.55 0.46
C VAL A 149 12.91 17.99 1.36
N TRP A 150 11.70 17.57 1.04
CA TRP A 150 10.52 17.99 1.80
C TRP A 150 10.48 17.34 3.20
N ALA A 151 10.07 18.13 4.19
CA ALA A 151 9.73 17.66 5.55
C ALA A 151 8.55 18.50 6.08
N PRO A 152 7.79 18.02 7.07
CA PRO A 152 6.75 18.82 7.71
C PRO A 152 7.30 20.14 8.25
N GLY A 153 6.62 21.24 7.95
CA GLY A 153 6.98 22.58 8.44
C GLY A 153 8.01 23.33 7.59
N VAL A 154 8.55 22.74 6.51
CA VAL A 154 9.42 23.49 5.57
C VAL A 154 8.62 24.47 4.72
N ALA A 155 9.30 25.51 4.21
CA ALA A 155 8.64 26.46 3.30
C ALA A 155 8.17 25.79 2.00
N PRO A 156 7.09 26.26 1.36
CA PRO A 156 6.55 25.67 0.11
C PRO A 156 7.56 25.55 -1.03
N ALA A 157 8.63 26.37 -1.02
CA ALA A 157 9.72 26.28 -1.99
C ALA A 157 10.47 24.94 -1.95
N PHE A 158 10.36 24.17 -0.86
CA PHE A 158 10.93 22.83 -0.71
C PHE A 158 9.97 21.71 -1.10
N GLY A 159 8.79 22.05 -1.63
CA GLY A 159 7.79 21.12 -2.08
C GLY A 159 6.62 20.94 -1.11
N THR A 160 5.71 20.01 -1.46
CA THR A 160 4.53 19.64 -0.68
C THR A 160 4.44 18.11 -0.57
N ASP A 161 3.57 17.62 0.31
CA ASP A 161 3.21 16.21 0.42
C ASP A 161 1.76 16.00 0.04
N GLU A 162 1.54 15.60 -1.20
CA GLU A 162 0.25 15.14 -1.72
C GLU A 162 0.15 13.61 -1.71
N ALA A 163 1.27 12.92 -1.45
CA ALA A 163 1.32 11.47 -1.43
C ALA A 163 0.62 10.89 -0.20
N SER A 164 0.95 11.39 0.99
CA SER A 164 0.42 10.87 2.24
C SER A 164 -1.11 11.01 2.35
N PRO A 165 -1.72 12.19 2.11
CA PRO A 165 -3.18 12.31 2.16
C PRO A 165 -3.87 11.49 1.07
N SER A 166 -3.29 11.37 -0.13
CA SER A 166 -3.84 10.56 -1.22
C SER A 166 -3.87 9.08 -0.85
N LEU A 167 -2.77 8.53 -0.31
CA LEU A 167 -2.69 7.12 0.06
C LEU A 167 -3.58 6.80 1.27
N ARG A 168 -3.61 7.68 2.28
CA ARG A 168 -4.49 7.54 3.45
C ARG A 168 -5.94 7.54 3.03
N GLY A 169 -6.37 8.51 2.21
CA GLY A 169 -7.76 8.59 1.72
C GLY A 169 -8.17 7.36 0.90
N TRP A 170 -7.23 6.76 0.16
CA TRP A 170 -7.51 5.49 -0.52
C TRP A 170 -7.67 4.32 0.46
N LEU A 171 -6.81 4.19 1.46
CA LEU A 171 -6.92 3.13 2.48
C LEU A 171 -8.25 3.22 3.24
N GLU A 172 -8.63 4.43 3.68
CA GLU A 172 -9.93 4.70 4.31
C GLU A 172 -11.09 4.35 3.36
N PHE A 173 -11.00 4.75 2.08
CA PHE A 173 -12.01 4.45 1.07
C PHE A 173 -12.26 2.95 0.90
N VAL A 174 -11.20 2.13 0.94
CA VAL A 174 -11.35 0.67 0.82
C VAL A 174 -11.63 -0.02 2.16
N GLY A 175 -11.74 0.73 3.27
CA GLY A 175 -12.13 0.23 4.60
C GLY A 175 -10.97 -0.14 5.50
N ILE A 176 -9.74 0.32 5.23
CA ILE A 176 -8.57 0.11 6.08
C ILE A 176 -8.32 1.37 6.91
N ASP A 177 -8.82 1.36 8.14
CA ASP A 177 -8.78 2.53 9.04
C ASP A 177 -7.57 2.50 10.00
N ASP A 178 -7.04 1.31 10.36
CA ASP A 178 -5.83 1.18 11.19
C ASP A 178 -4.58 1.33 10.33
N VAL A 179 -4.13 2.57 10.18
CA VAL A 179 -2.99 2.96 9.36
C VAL A 179 -1.90 3.58 10.23
N ARG A 180 -0.72 2.98 10.21
CA ARG A 180 0.49 3.52 10.84
C ARG A 180 1.42 4.09 9.78
N GLU A 181 2.15 5.13 10.13
CA GLU A 181 3.08 5.78 9.22
C GLU A 181 4.50 5.76 9.77
N VAL A 182 5.44 5.37 8.92
CA VAL A 182 6.88 5.49 9.14
C VAL A 182 7.41 6.52 8.14
N ARG A 183 8.17 7.48 8.62
CA ARG A 183 8.64 8.60 7.81
C ARG A 183 10.14 8.81 7.93
N LEU A 184 10.81 8.98 6.80
CA LEU A 184 12.17 9.48 6.73
C LEU A 184 12.21 10.75 5.86
N HIS A 185 12.27 11.90 6.51
CA HIS A 185 12.39 13.22 5.90
C HIS A 185 13.57 13.96 6.56
N THR A 186 14.54 14.39 5.83
CA THR A 186 14.81 14.29 4.40
C THR A 186 15.90 13.24 4.16
N THR A 187 16.02 12.70 2.92
CA THR A 187 17.13 11.81 2.56
C THR A 187 18.27 12.56 1.85
N TYR A 188 18.19 13.89 1.81
CA TYR A 188 19.29 14.72 1.34
C TYR A 188 20.49 14.60 2.29
N PRO A 189 21.71 14.44 1.77
CA PRO A 189 22.90 14.25 2.60
C PRO A 189 23.15 15.46 3.52
N THR A 190 23.08 15.21 4.82
CA THR A 190 23.38 16.15 5.92
C THR A 190 24.14 15.40 6.99
N ASP A 191 24.81 16.10 7.90
CA ASP A 191 25.65 15.48 8.93
C ASP A 191 24.86 14.54 9.87
N ASP A 192 23.54 14.74 9.99
CA ASP A 192 22.63 13.96 10.85
C ASP A 192 21.85 12.87 10.10
N LEU A 193 22.12 12.65 8.81
CA LEU A 193 21.36 11.68 8.01
C LEU A 193 21.42 10.27 8.59
N ASP A 194 22.59 9.80 8.99
CA ASP A 194 22.79 8.44 9.51
C ASP A 194 22.00 8.24 10.82
N GLU A 195 21.94 9.25 11.68
CA GLU A 195 21.16 9.21 12.92
C GLU A 195 19.66 9.13 12.61
N ARG A 196 19.16 9.95 11.66
CA ARG A 196 17.75 9.93 11.24
C ARG A 196 17.37 8.62 10.57
N VAL A 197 18.26 8.04 9.77
CA VAL A 197 18.05 6.72 9.16
C VAL A 197 17.96 5.64 10.23
N ALA A 198 18.88 5.64 11.21
CA ALA A 198 18.87 4.69 12.32
C ALA A 198 17.56 4.78 13.13
N GLN A 199 17.12 6.01 13.46
CA GLN A 199 15.84 6.22 14.16
C GLN A 199 14.65 5.74 13.33
N ALA A 200 14.61 6.03 12.03
CA ALA A 200 13.53 5.58 11.15
C ALA A 200 13.45 4.04 11.07
N HIS A 201 14.57 3.33 11.12
CA HIS A 201 14.59 1.87 11.20
C HIS A 201 14.01 1.35 12.52
N GLU A 202 14.29 2.01 13.65
CA GLU A 202 13.69 1.64 14.94
C GLU A 202 12.16 1.91 14.95
N ASP A 203 11.73 3.06 14.42
CA ASP A 203 10.32 3.40 14.29
C ASP A 203 9.59 2.39 13.38
N ALA A 204 10.24 1.96 12.30
CA ALA A 204 9.71 0.94 11.40
C ALA A 204 9.52 -0.42 12.09
N ARG A 205 10.53 -0.90 12.84
CA ARG A 205 10.41 -2.13 13.63
C ARG A 205 9.32 -2.01 14.70
N ALA A 206 9.22 -0.85 15.35
CA ALA A 206 8.16 -0.61 16.34
C ALA A 206 6.76 -0.64 15.70
N ALA A 207 6.59 -0.04 14.51
CA ALA A 207 5.33 -0.10 13.76
C ALA A 207 4.97 -1.55 13.38
N GLY A 208 5.96 -2.34 12.94
CA GLY A 208 5.79 -3.77 12.64
C GLY A 208 5.29 -4.58 13.84
N ARG A 209 5.94 -4.43 15.01
CA ARG A 209 5.50 -5.08 16.25
C ARG A 209 4.09 -4.62 16.66
N ALA A 210 3.80 -3.34 16.52
CA ALA A 210 2.51 -2.80 16.91
C ALA A 210 1.34 -3.33 16.07
N VAL A 211 1.50 -3.44 14.73
CA VAL A 211 0.44 -4.04 13.88
C VAL A 211 0.35 -5.57 14.04
N ALA A 212 1.36 -6.21 14.61
CA ALA A 212 1.33 -7.63 14.93
C ALA A 212 0.50 -7.92 16.19
N SER A 213 0.58 -7.05 17.20
CA SER A 213 0.03 -7.30 18.56
C SER A 213 -1.47 -7.04 18.67
N ASP A 214 -2.05 -6.24 17.79
CA ASP A 214 -3.47 -5.91 17.85
C ASP A 214 -4.32 -7.07 17.26
N PRO A 215 -5.38 -7.52 17.95
CA PRO A 215 -6.25 -8.56 17.42
C PRO A 215 -6.94 -8.05 16.14
N VAL A 216 -6.98 -8.90 15.09
CA VAL A 216 -7.80 -8.65 13.92
C VAL A 216 -9.26 -8.57 14.38
N THR A 217 -9.84 -7.39 14.37
CA THR A 217 -11.27 -7.23 14.64
C THR A 217 -12.01 -7.74 13.41
N ALA A 218 -12.60 -8.94 13.52
CA ALA A 218 -13.52 -9.43 12.50
C ALA A 218 -14.67 -8.42 12.36
N GLY A 219 -14.72 -7.72 11.23
CA GLY A 219 -15.82 -6.86 10.84
C GLY A 219 -16.98 -7.66 10.20
#